data_007854d6bf459598cdf466b1ea421d05
#
_entry.id   007854d6bf459598cdf466b1ea421d05
#
_cell.length_a   1.000
_cell.length_b   1.000
_cell.length_c   1.000
_cell.angle_alpha   90.00
_cell.angle_beta   90.00
_cell.angle_gamma   90.00
#
_symmetry.space_group_name_H-M   'P 1'
#
loop_
_entity.id
_entity.type
_entity.pdbx_description
1 polymer ?
#
loop_
_entity_poly.entity_id
_entity_poly.type
_entity_poly.pdbx_seq_one_letter_code
_entity_poly.pdbx_strand_id
1 'polypeptide(L)'
;MNSHENRKRKRKVNIADLIAPSFDEVFFDVEAHRHTFYMLAGGRGSAKSSFVGGIRIPLSMMEDPDIHVVVLRKVGNTIKNSVLPQIVWGLEQMGILDRFRIKMSPPEITYKPTGQKILFFGLDDPAKVKSIKLPFGYVGIVWFEELDQFSGMEEIRNVLQSLLRGGPSYQVFGTYN
;
A
#
# COMPACT_ATOMS: atom_id res chain seq x y z
N MET A 1 -17.30 42.93 -11.79
CA MET A 1 -17.06 42.18 -10.53
C MET A 1 -16.21 40.97 -10.85
N ASN A 2 -14.92 41.04 -10.55
CA ASN A 2 -13.93 40.04 -10.93
C ASN A 2 -13.93 38.91 -9.90
N SER A 3 -14.39 37.73 -10.32
CA SER A 3 -14.18 36.50 -9.56
C SER A 3 -12.75 36.03 -9.83
N HIS A 4 -11.83 36.35 -8.91
CA HIS A 4 -10.50 35.79 -8.91
C HIS A 4 -10.60 34.28 -8.57
N GLU A 5 -10.59 33.45 -9.60
CA GLU A 5 -10.30 32.03 -9.46
C GLU A 5 -8.88 31.85 -8.88
N ASN A 6 -8.82 31.61 -7.59
CA ASN A 6 -7.61 31.27 -6.89
C ASN A 6 -7.22 29.82 -7.22
N ARG A 7 -6.73 29.58 -8.46
CA ARG A 7 -6.09 28.32 -8.84
C ARG A 7 -4.83 28.16 -7.98
N LYS A 8 -4.95 27.50 -6.83
CA LYS A 8 -3.78 27.05 -6.06
C LYS A 8 -2.87 26.30 -7.03
N ARG A 9 -1.74 26.86 -7.40
CA ARG A 9 -0.69 26.18 -8.17
C ARG A 9 -0.35 24.91 -7.42
N LYS A 10 -0.66 23.73 -7.99
CA LYS A 10 -0.24 22.45 -7.43
C LYS A 10 1.30 22.50 -7.32
N ARG A 11 1.80 22.46 -6.10
CA ARG A 11 3.24 22.42 -5.83
C ARG A 11 3.78 21.12 -6.43
N LYS A 12 4.79 21.20 -7.30
CA LYS A 12 5.51 20.00 -7.73
C LYS A 12 6.21 19.43 -6.52
N VAL A 13 5.85 18.22 -6.15
CA VAL A 13 6.50 17.47 -5.10
C VAL A 13 7.58 16.61 -5.75
N ASN A 14 8.80 16.69 -5.24
CA ASN A 14 9.85 15.76 -5.61
C ASN A 14 9.74 14.54 -4.69
N ILE A 15 9.50 13.37 -5.27
CA ILE A 15 9.34 12.12 -4.51
C ILE A 15 10.60 11.79 -3.70
N ALA A 16 11.77 12.11 -4.23
CA ALA A 16 13.03 11.88 -3.51
C ALA A 16 13.10 12.61 -2.16
N ASP A 17 12.44 13.78 -2.03
CA ASP A 17 12.40 14.52 -0.77
C ASP A 17 11.51 13.86 0.31
N LEU A 18 10.67 12.90 -0.09
CA LEU A 18 9.77 12.15 0.79
C LEU A 18 10.37 10.82 1.25
N ILE A 19 11.41 10.33 0.58
CA ILE A 19 12.06 9.06 0.88
C ILE A 19 13.19 9.31 1.88
N ALA A 20 13.19 8.58 3.00
CA ALA A 20 14.32 8.64 3.91
C ALA A 20 15.55 7.99 3.22
N PRO A 21 16.76 8.58 3.34
CA PRO A 21 17.96 8.10 2.61
C PRO A 21 18.27 6.61 2.81
N SER A 22 17.87 6.03 3.93
CA SER A 22 18.00 4.59 4.20
C SER A 22 17.16 3.70 3.29
N PHE A 23 16.23 4.27 2.53
CA PHE A 23 15.38 3.52 1.58
C PHE A 23 15.73 3.77 0.11
N ASP A 24 16.74 4.57 -0.21
CA ASP A 24 17.08 4.90 -1.59
C ASP A 24 17.38 3.64 -2.42
N GLU A 25 18.23 2.75 -1.92
CA GLU A 25 18.55 1.49 -2.61
C GLU A 25 17.31 0.61 -2.76
N VAL A 26 16.52 0.47 -1.69
CA VAL A 26 15.30 -0.33 -1.71
C VAL A 26 14.28 0.25 -2.68
N PHE A 27 14.19 1.57 -2.79
CA PHE A 27 13.28 2.22 -3.74
C PHE A 27 13.58 1.79 -5.18
N PHE A 28 14.82 1.93 -5.62
CA PHE A 28 15.22 1.53 -6.97
C PHE A 28 15.16 0.02 -7.20
N ASP A 29 15.42 -0.76 -6.17
CA ASP A 29 15.33 -2.21 -6.22
C ASP A 29 13.88 -2.69 -6.44
N VAL A 30 12.94 -2.09 -5.71
CA VAL A 30 11.50 -2.32 -5.86
C VAL A 30 11.01 -1.87 -7.23
N GLU A 31 11.42 -0.70 -7.69
CA GLU A 31 11.03 -0.16 -9.00
C GLU A 31 11.53 -1.03 -10.16
N ALA A 32 12.74 -1.56 -10.03
CA ALA A 32 13.31 -2.48 -11.01
C ALA A 32 12.78 -3.93 -10.91
N HIS A 33 11.84 -4.21 -10.01
CA HIS A 33 11.26 -5.55 -9.75
C HIS A 33 12.32 -6.63 -9.53
N ARG A 34 13.43 -6.30 -8.83
CA ARG A 34 14.54 -7.25 -8.63
C ARG A 34 14.18 -8.42 -7.72
N HIS A 35 13.29 -8.19 -6.77
CA HIS A 35 12.85 -9.20 -5.81
C HIS A 35 11.33 -9.23 -5.68
N THR A 36 10.83 -10.40 -5.28
CA THR A 36 9.42 -10.57 -4.92
C THR A 36 9.16 -10.19 -3.46
N PHE A 37 10.12 -10.40 -2.57
CA PHE A 37 9.94 -10.20 -1.13
C PHE A 37 10.88 -9.11 -0.61
N TYR A 38 10.30 -8.14 0.08
CA TYR A 38 11.00 -7.03 0.73
C TYR A 38 10.65 -7.01 2.22
N MET A 39 11.60 -7.44 3.06
CA MET A 39 11.44 -7.52 4.51
C MET A 39 12.16 -6.36 5.18
N LEU A 40 11.41 -5.36 5.67
CA LEU A 40 11.93 -4.13 6.21
C LEU A 40 11.88 -4.16 7.74
N ALA A 41 13.05 -4.43 8.35
CA ALA A 41 13.25 -4.38 9.79
C ALA A 41 13.68 -2.99 10.27
N GLY A 42 13.30 -2.62 11.49
CA GLY A 42 13.79 -1.39 12.12
C GLY A 42 12.86 -0.89 13.21
N GLY A 43 13.37 -0.07 14.11
CA GLY A 43 12.63 0.47 15.26
C GLY A 43 11.41 1.33 14.87
N ARG A 44 10.63 1.70 15.89
CA ARG A 44 9.51 2.64 15.71
C ARG A 44 10.03 3.97 15.16
N GLY A 45 9.28 4.56 14.23
CA GLY A 45 9.66 5.83 13.60
C GLY A 45 10.73 5.72 12.51
N SER A 46 11.16 4.50 12.11
CA SER A 46 12.14 4.30 11.02
C SER A 46 11.58 4.50 9.61
N ALA A 47 10.40 5.09 9.47
CA ALA A 47 9.74 5.42 8.21
C ALA A 47 9.37 4.23 7.31
N LYS A 48 9.47 2.96 7.74
CA LYS A 48 9.12 1.77 6.96
C LYS A 48 7.71 1.83 6.38
N SER A 49 6.72 2.04 7.25
CA SER A 49 5.31 2.10 6.85
C SER A 49 5.00 3.34 6.00
N SER A 50 5.71 4.45 6.22
CA SER A 50 5.64 5.65 5.38
C SER A 50 6.18 5.37 3.98
N PHE A 51 7.29 4.64 3.90
CA PHE A 51 7.92 4.25 2.62
C PHE A 51 7.00 3.29 1.85
N VAL A 52 6.59 2.17 2.46
CA VAL A 52 5.76 1.17 1.77
C VAL A 52 4.38 1.71 1.47
N GLY A 53 3.63 2.08 2.50
CA GLY A 53 2.22 2.47 2.37
C GLY A 53 2.03 3.86 1.80
N GLY A 54 2.86 4.83 2.23
CA GLY A 54 2.71 6.24 1.86
C GLY A 54 3.29 6.59 0.50
N ILE A 55 4.31 5.85 0.02
CA ILE A 55 5.03 6.20 -1.20
C ILE A 55 4.96 5.06 -2.22
N ARG A 56 5.51 3.88 -1.89
CA ARG A 56 5.72 2.84 -2.89
C ARG A 56 4.42 2.26 -3.44
N ILE A 57 3.45 1.96 -2.58
CA ILE A 57 2.15 1.43 -3.00
C ILE A 57 1.42 2.38 -3.97
N PRO A 58 1.22 3.67 -3.67
CA PRO A 58 0.56 4.58 -4.60
C PRO A 58 1.31 4.74 -5.93
N LEU A 59 2.64 4.78 -5.92
CA LEU A 59 3.44 4.88 -7.14
C LEU A 59 3.25 3.64 -8.01
N SER A 60 3.38 2.44 -7.45
CA SER A 60 3.19 1.18 -8.18
C SER A 60 1.81 1.08 -8.82
N MET A 61 0.75 1.53 -8.13
CA MET A 61 -0.60 1.57 -8.72
C MET A 61 -0.72 2.54 -9.90
N MET A 62 0.06 3.62 -9.91
CA MET A 62 0.08 4.56 -11.04
C MET A 62 0.94 4.06 -12.20
N GLU A 63 1.93 3.20 -11.93
CA GLU A 63 2.84 2.60 -12.92
C GLU A 63 2.20 1.42 -13.66
N ASP A 64 1.48 0.56 -12.94
CA ASP A 64 0.80 -0.62 -13.49
C ASP A 64 -0.71 -0.54 -13.22
N PRO A 65 -1.55 -0.33 -14.26
CA PRO A 65 -2.99 -0.14 -14.09
C PRO A 65 -3.74 -1.43 -13.74
N ASP A 66 -3.13 -2.60 -13.83
CA ASP A 66 -3.78 -3.89 -13.61
C ASP A 66 -3.62 -4.42 -12.17
N ILE A 67 -2.72 -3.82 -11.38
CA ILE A 67 -2.49 -4.28 -10.01
C ILE A 67 -3.51 -3.72 -9.01
N HIS A 68 -3.94 -4.58 -8.11
CA HIS A 68 -4.58 -4.23 -6.85
C HIS A 68 -3.63 -4.51 -5.69
N VAL A 69 -3.91 -3.92 -4.55
CA VAL A 69 -3.08 -4.02 -3.35
C VAL A 69 -3.89 -4.61 -2.21
N VAL A 70 -3.28 -5.53 -1.46
CA VAL A 70 -3.84 -6.04 -0.21
C VAL A 70 -2.92 -5.70 0.94
N VAL A 71 -3.45 -5.00 1.93
CA VAL A 71 -2.74 -4.63 3.16
C VAL A 71 -3.29 -5.47 4.30
N LEU A 72 -2.40 -6.11 5.02
CA LEU A 72 -2.70 -7.08 6.06
C LEU A 72 -2.13 -6.66 7.40
N ARG A 73 -2.97 -6.75 8.43
CA ARG A 73 -2.56 -6.74 9.84
C ARG A 73 -3.04 -8.01 10.53
N LYS A 74 -2.39 -8.39 11.62
CA LYS A 74 -2.87 -9.52 12.42
C LYS A 74 -4.25 -9.28 12.96
N VAL A 75 -4.54 -8.04 13.40
CA VAL A 75 -5.82 -7.64 14.00
C VAL A 75 -6.50 -6.55 13.16
N GLY A 76 -7.66 -6.86 12.60
CA GLY A 76 -8.35 -5.99 11.63
C GLY A 76 -8.87 -4.67 12.20
N ASN A 77 -9.26 -4.62 13.45
CA ASN A 77 -9.79 -3.40 14.08
C ASN A 77 -8.76 -2.27 14.21
N THR A 78 -7.46 -2.58 14.11
CA THR A 78 -6.36 -1.61 14.19
C THR A 78 -6.10 -0.89 12.86
N ILE A 79 -6.60 -1.39 11.74
CA ILE A 79 -6.34 -0.89 10.38
C ILE A 79 -6.71 0.60 10.23
N LYS A 80 -7.88 1.00 10.74
CA LYS A 80 -8.38 2.38 10.61
C LYS A 80 -7.54 3.41 11.36
N ASN A 81 -6.81 2.98 12.39
CA ASN A 81 -5.98 3.85 13.23
C ASN A 81 -4.48 3.71 12.93
N SER A 82 -4.10 2.89 11.94
CA SER A 82 -2.70 2.61 11.61
C SER A 82 -2.42 2.77 10.11
N VAL A 83 -2.51 1.68 9.36
CA VAL A 83 -2.08 1.65 7.94
C VAL A 83 -2.91 2.53 7.01
N LEU A 84 -4.21 2.64 7.24
CA LEU A 84 -5.07 3.46 6.39
C LEU A 84 -4.71 4.96 6.49
N PRO A 85 -4.61 5.57 7.69
CA PRO A 85 -4.13 6.95 7.84
C PRO A 85 -2.72 7.16 7.30
N GLN A 86 -1.85 6.15 7.41
CA GLN A 86 -0.48 6.22 6.90
C GLN A 86 -0.44 6.36 5.37
N ILE A 87 -1.28 5.59 4.66
CA ILE A 87 -1.40 5.70 3.21
C ILE A 87 -2.01 7.05 2.82
N VAL A 88 -3.06 7.48 3.50
CA VAL A 88 -3.71 8.79 3.25
C VAL A 88 -2.70 9.92 3.43
N TRP A 89 -1.92 9.90 4.50
CA TRP A 89 -0.83 10.87 4.73
C TRP A 89 0.14 10.90 3.54
N GLY A 90 0.58 9.75 3.03
CA GLY A 90 1.46 9.67 1.87
C GLY A 90 0.85 10.30 0.61
N LEU A 91 -0.43 10.03 0.35
CA LEU A 91 -1.17 10.64 -0.77
C LEU A 91 -1.25 12.16 -0.64
N GLU A 92 -1.41 12.69 0.58
CA GLU A 92 -1.38 14.12 0.87
C GLU A 92 0.00 14.72 0.61
N GLN A 93 1.07 14.07 1.12
CA GLN A 93 2.46 14.53 0.93
C GLN A 93 2.84 14.57 -0.55
N MET A 94 2.42 13.58 -1.33
CA MET A 94 2.63 13.56 -2.78
C MET A 94 1.71 14.52 -3.55
N GLY A 95 0.73 15.15 -2.91
CA GLY A 95 -0.23 16.07 -3.54
C GLY A 95 -1.20 15.40 -4.52
N ILE A 96 -1.49 14.11 -4.32
CA ILE A 96 -2.33 13.28 -5.19
C ILE A 96 -3.58 12.72 -4.52
N LEU A 97 -3.88 13.13 -3.29
CA LEU A 97 -5.05 12.64 -2.54
C LEU A 97 -6.36 12.82 -3.32
N ASP A 98 -6.49 13.89 -4.08
CA ASP A 98 -7.65 14.18 -4.92
C ASP A 98 -7.90 13.11 -6.01
N ARG A 99 -6.90 12.29 -6.36
CA ARG A 99 -7.00 11.17 -7.29
C ARG A 99 -7.55 9.89 -6.65
N PHE A 100 -7.69 9.86 -5.33
CA PHE A 100 -8.12 8.68 -4.58
C PHE A 100 -9.46 8.93 -3.88
N ARG A 101 -10.22 7.86 -3.74
CA ARG A 101 -11.44 7.82 -2.93
C ARG A 101 -11.20 6.95 -1.72
N ILE A 102 -11.42 7.51 -0.55
CA ILE A 102 -11.23 6.83 0.73
C ILE A 102 -12.58 6.37 1.26
N LYS A 103 -12.69 5.10 1.61
CA LYS A 103 -13.85 4.51 2.27
C LYS A 103 -13.42 3.94 3.63
N MET A 104 -14.15 4.29 4.67
CA MET A 104 -13.80 3.91 6.04
C MET A 104 -14.44 2.60 6.50
N SER A 105 -15.57 2.19 5.90
CA SER A 105 -16.28 0.99 6.35
C SER A 105 -17.01 0.30 5.19
N PRO A 106 -16.60 -0.91 4.79
CA PRO A 106 -15.30 -1.51 5.10
C PRO A 106 -14.15 -0.63 4.56
N PRO A 107 -12.95 -0.66 5.19
CA PRO A 107 -11.83 0.18 4.74
C PRO A 107 -11.37 -0.21 3.34
N GLU A 108 -11.30 0.78 2.45
CA GLU A 108 -10.89 0.62 1.07
C GLU A 108 -10.39 1.96 0.53
N ILE A 109 -9.34 1.95 -0.28
CA ILE A 109 -8.90 3.11 -1.04
C ILE A 109 -9.01 2.75 -2.53
N THR A 110 -9.64 3.61 -3.33
CA THR A 110 -9.77 3.42 -4.77
C THR A 110 -9.02 4.50 -5.53
N TYR A 111 -8.15 4.13 -6.45
CA TYR A 111 -7.53 5.05 -7.41
C TYR A 111 -8.55 5.38 -8.51
N LYS A 112 -9.03 6.61 -8.55
CA LYS A 112 -10.17 7.02 -9.40
C LYS A 112 -9.94 6.86 -10.90
N PRO A 113 -8.70 7.12 -11.45
CA PRO A 113 -8.49 7.04 -12.89
C PRO A 113 -8.69 5.64 -13.48
N THR A 114 -8.36 4.59 -12.74
CA THR A 114 -8.40 3.20 -13.22
C THR A 114 -9.41 2.33 -12.49
N GLY A 115 -9.78 2.70 -11.26
CA GLY A 115 -10.63 1.88 -10.39
C GLY A 115 -9.86 0.83 -9.58
N GLN A 116 -8.52 0.83 -9.63
CA GLN A 116 -7.68 -0.04 -8.79
C GLN A 116 -7.96 0.17 -7.31
N LYS A 117 -7.76 -0.86 -6.52
CA LYS A 117 -8.12 -0.85 -5.09
C LYS A 117 -6.95 -1.20 -4.20
N ILE A 118 -6.88 -0.54 -3.05
CA ILE A 118 -6.16 -0.99 -1.87
C ILE A 118 -7.20 -1.53 -0.91
N LEU A 119 -7.13 -2.82 -0.63
CA LEU A 119 -8.03 -3.56 0.24
C LEU A 119 -7.32 -3.88 1.56
N PHE A 120 -8.05 -3.80 2.66
CA PHE A 120 -7.49 -3.98 4.00
C PHE A 120 -8.17 -5.14 4.72
N PHE A 121 -7.36 -6.04 5.29
CA PHE A 121 -7.88 -7.19 6.05
C PHE A 121 -7.06 -7.46 7.31
N GLY A 122 -7.79 -7.90 8.36
CA GLY A 122 -7.17 -8.56 9.50
C GLY A 122 -7.18 -10.08 9.30
N LEU A 123 -6.12 -10.76 9.77
CA LEU A 123 -6.08 -12.22 9.79
C LEU A 123 -6.73 -12.84 11.03
N ASP A 124 -7.40 -12.04 11.84
CA ASP A 124 -8.43 -12.48 12.78
C ASP A 124 -9.68 -13.06 12.06
N ASP A 125 -9.85 -12.76 10.76
CA ASP A 125 -10.84 -13.39 9.87
C ASP A 125 -10.22 -13.78 8.51
N PRO A 126 -9.48 -14.90 8.44
CA PRO A 126 -8.80 -15.33 7.21
C PRO A 126 -9.77 -15.67 6.05
N ALA A 127 -11.03 -15.94 6.33
CA ALA A 127 -12.02 -16.25 5.30
C ALA A 127 -12.28 -15.05 4.37
N LYS A 128 -12.20 -13.83 4.91
CA LYS A 128 -12.35 -12.61 4.12
C LYS A 128 -11.28 -12.47 3.05
N VAL A 129 -10.04 -12.82 3.36
CA VAL A 129 -8.92 -12.78 2.42
C VAL A 129 -9.13 -13.77 1.28
N LYS A 130 -9.62 -14.97 1.58
CA LYS A 130 -9.89 -16.02 0.58
C LYS A 130 -11.05 -15.68 -0.36
N SER A 131 -11.96 -14.80 0.07
CA SER A 131 -13.16 -14.42 -0.65
C SER A 131 -13.02 -13.15 -1.50
N ILE A 132 -11.82 -12.58 -1.62
CA ILE A 132 -11.56 -11.37 -2.41
C ILE A 132 -11.96 -11.58 -3.87
N LYS A 133 -12.81 -10.67 -4.36
CA LYS A 133 -13.15 -10.58 -5.77
C LYS A 133 -12.73 -9.22 -6.30
N LEU A 134 -11.88 -9.21 -7.30
CA LEU A 134 -11.44 -8.01 -7.98
C LEU A 134 -12.31 -7.74 -9.19
N PRO A 135 -12.60 -6.48 -9.53
CA PRO A 135 -13.39 -6.15 -10.72
C PRO A 135 -12.60 -6.40 -12.03
N PHE A 136 -11.28 -6.37 -11.97
CA PHE A 136 -10.31 -6.61 -13.05
C PHE A 136 -8.94 -6.89 -12.45
N GLY A 137 -7.94 -7.18 -13.30
CA GLY A 137 -6.54 -7.28 -12.90
C GLY A 137 -6.27 -8.37 -11.85
N TYR A 138 -5.26 -8.14 -11.03
CA TYR A 138 -4.79 -9.09 -10.03
C TYR A 138 -4.20 -8.39 -8.80
N VAL A 139 -4.00 -9.15 -7.71
CA VAL A 139 -3.26 -8.64 -6.54
C VAL A 139 -1.77 -8.63 -6.88
N GLY A 140 -1.23 -7.47 -7.23
CA GLY A 140 0.19 -7.31 -7.56
C GLY A 140 1.05 -6.99 -6.33
N ILE A 141 0.47 -6.40 -5.29
CA ILE A 141 1.18 -6.06 -4.06
C ILE A 141 0.43 -6.60 -2.85
N VAL A 142 1.20 -7.23 -1.94
CA VAL A 142 0.73 -7.61 -0.60
C VAL A 142 1.66 -6.97 0.43
N TRP A 143 1.09 -6.28 1.40
CA TRP A 143 1.84 -5.69 2.51
C TRP A 143 1.37 -6.24 3.86
N PHE A 144 2.27 -6.95 4.55
CA PHE A 144 2.10 -7.37 5.95
C PHE A 144 2.69 -6.30 6.87
N GLU A 145 1.84 -5.56 7.54
CA GLU A 145 2.28 -4.54 8.51
C GLU A 145 2.29 -5.14 9.92
N GLU A 146 3.38 -4.87 10.67
CA GLU A 146 3.71 -5.57 11.93
C GLU A 146 3.83 -7.09 11.73
N LEU A 147 4.70 -7.48 10.78
CA LEU A 147 4.90 -8.88 10.37
C LEU A 147 5.24 -9.81 11.55
N ASP A 148 5.91 -9.29 12.56
CA ASP A 148 6.27 -9.99 13.80
C ASP A 148 5.06 -10.42 14.64
N GLN A 149 3.88 -9.88 14.41
CA GLN A 149 2.65 -10.29 15.11
C GLN A 149 1.95 -11.49 14.47
N PHE A 150 2.33 -11.88 13.26
CA PHE A 150 1.72 -13.01 12.58
C PHE A 150 2.22 -14.34 13.17
N SER A 151 1.40 -15.40 13.04
CA SER A 151 1.66 -16.70 13.68
C SER A 151 2.76 -17.54 13.02
N GLY A 152 3.54 -16.93 12.14
CA GLY A 152 4.69 -17.55 11.47
C GLY A 152 4.49 -17.76 9.98
N MET A 153 5.49 -18.38 9.35
CA MET A 153 5.59 -18.49 7.89
C MET A 153 4.48 -19.33 7.25
N GLU A 154 3.87 -20.25 7.97
CA GLU A 154 2.77 -21.06 7.46
C GLU A 154 1.52 -20.19 7.21
N GLU A 155 1.17 -19.34 8.17
CA GLU A 155 0.07 -18.38 8.02
C GLU A 155 0.30 -17.45 6.82
N ILE A 156 1.51 -16.91 6.68
CA ILE A 156 1.91 -16.02 5.58
C ILE A 156 1.79 -16.74 4.23
N ARG A 157 2.31 -17.96 4.11
CA ARG A 157 2.23 -18.76 2.88
C ARG A 157 0.79 -19.04 2.48
N ASN A 158 -0.07 -19.43 3.42
CA ASN A 158 -1.48 -19.72 3.17
C ASN A 158 -2.22 -18.50 2.63
N VAL A 159 -1.90 -17.31 3.16
CA VAL A 159 -2.45 -16.04 2.68
C VAL A 159 -1.95 -15.73 1.27
N LEU A 160 -0.64 -15.81 1.04
CA LEU A 160 -0.04 -15.52 -0.27
C LEU A 160 -0.55 -16.47 -1.35
N GLN A 161 -0.70 -17.77 -1.09
CA GLN A 161 -1.30 -18.72 -2.03
C GLN A 161 -2.73 -18.36 -2.42
N SER A 162 -3.45 -17.66 -1.55
CA SER A 162 -4.82 -17.21 -1.83
C SER A 162 -4.85 -15.93 -2.65
N LEU A 163 -3.84 -15.06 -2.50
CA LEU A 163 -3.80 -13.72 -3.10
C LEU A 163 -3.02 -13.67 -4.41
N LEU A 164 -1.86 -14.32 -4.48
CA LEU A 164 -0.95 -14.21 -5.61
C LEU A 164 -1.38 -15.15 -6.75
N ARG A 165 -2.38 -14.73 -7.52
CA ARG A 165 -2.95 -15.51 -8.61
C ARG A 165 -3.17 -14.64 -9.86
N GLY A 166 -2.86 -15.19 -11.02
CA GLY A 166 -3.28 -14.64 -12.32
C GLY A 166 -2.48 -13.43 -12.81
N GLY A 167 -1.42 -13.01 -12.13
CA GLY A 167 -0.59 -11.90 -12.56
C GLY A 167 0.79 -12.34 -13.06
N PRO A 168 1.48 -11.47 -13.83
CA PRO A 168 2.82 -11.73 -14.33
C PRO A 168 3.93 -11.51 -13.28
N SER A 169 3.68 -10.66 -12.28
CA SER A 169 4.66 -10.33 -11.23
C SER A 169 3.98 -9.93 -9.93
N TYR A 170 4.69 -10.11 -8.82
CA TYR A 170 4.19 -9.78 -7.49
C TYR A 170 5.28 -9.16 -6.63
N GLN A 171 4.89 -8.24 -5.75
CA GLN A 171 5.76 -7.72 -4.70
C GLN A 171 5.10 -7.88 -3.34
N VAL A 172 5.85 -8.44 -2.40
CA VAL A 172 5.38 -8.71 -1.04
C VAL A 172 6.26 -7.93 -0.07
N PHE A 173 5.65 -7.03 0.68
CA PHE A 173 6.32 -6.26 1.71
C PHE A 173 5.98 -6.79 3.10
N GLY A 174 7.00 -6.90 3.95
CA GLY A 174 6.85 -7.13 5.39
C GLY A 174 7.54 -6.02 6.16
N THR A 175 6.80 -5.31 7.01
CA THR A 175 7.37 -4.29 7.92
C THR A 175 7.24 -4.76 9.36
N TYR A 176 8.34 -4.70 10.13
CA TYR A 176 8.37 -5.18 11.52
C TYR A 176 9.44 -4.46 12.37
N ASN A 177 9.34 -4.60 13.67
CA ASN A 177 10.25 -3.98 14.65
C ASN A 177 11.22 -4.99 15.24
#